data_241deb8650bbabff2ae8c80c55776160
#
_entry.id   241deb8650bbabff2ae8c80c55776160
#
_cell.length_a   1.000
_cell.length_b   1.000
_cell.length_c   1.000
_cell.angle_alpha   90.00
_cell.angle_beta   90.00
_cell.angle_gamma   90.00
#
_symmetry.space_group_name_H-M   'P 1'
#
loop_
_entity.id
_entity.type
_entity.pdbx_description
1 polymer ?
#
loop_
_entity_poly.entity_id
_entity_poly.type
_entity_poly.pdbx_seq_one_letter_code
_entity_poly.pdbx_strand_id
1 'polypeptide(L)'
;GYDKSWDDMQQMLEDGEIDMVTSARKTPDREEKFDFSRPIGTNYGMLTVRSDNSTIVDGNYSTYNGMRVALLNGNTRNEEFADFADNKGFTYVPSYFDTTAEMKEALQSEKVDAIVTSSLRKTNNERIVDKFGSSDFYVIVKKGNTELLNEINYAIDQMNAVEGDWKTTLYNKNYESIETKNLEYTEQEKSIIAQYSKDKPIRV
;
A
#
# COMPACT_ATOMS: atom_id res chain seq x y z
N GLY A 1 -17.79 -3.94 11.61
CA GLY A 1 -17.87 -2.74 12.33
C GLY A 1 -16.89 -1.66 11.96
N TYR A 2 -17.40 -0.59 11.34
CA TYR A 2 -16.59 0.61 11.06
C TYR A 2 -16.41 1.53 12.28
N ASP A 3 -16.92 1.10 13.42
CA ASP A 3 -17.05 1.88 14.66
C ASP A 3 -16.05 1.44 15.75
N LYS A 4 -15.20 0.48 15.44
CA LYS A 4 -14.19 -0.02 16.36
C LYS A 4 -12.80 0.43 15.92
N SER A 5 -12.00 0.87 16.87
CA SER A 5 -10.59 1.16 16.62
C SER A 5 -9.81 -0.14 16.33
N TRP A 6 -8.61 0.00 15.78
CA TRP A 6 -7.72 -1.13 15.57
C TRP A 6 -7.36 -1.82 16.89
N ASP A 7 -7.13 -1.05 17.94
CA ASP A 7 -6.78 -1.58 19.26
C ASP A 7 -7.96 -2.28 19.91
N ASP A 8 -9.19 -1.75 19.76
CA ASP A 8 -10.40 -2.44 20.23
C ASP A 8 -10.57 -3.80 19.55
N MET A 9 -10.35 -3.88 18.23
CA MET A 9 -10.47 -5.15 17.50
C MET A 9 -9.42 -6.17 17.94
N GLN A 10 -8.20 -5.74 18.23
CA GLN A 10 -7.17 -6.63 18.79
C GLN A 10 -7.56 -7.13 20.19
N GLN A 11 -8.07 -6.26 21.04
CA GLN A 11 -8.52 -6.65 22.37
C GLN A 11 -9.69 -7.64 22.31
N MET A 12 -10.68 -7.39 21.45
CA MET A 12 -11.80 -8.31 21.23
C MET A 12 -11.34 -9.69 20.75
N LEU A 13 -10.27 -9.74 19.92
CA LEU A 13 -9.69 -10.99 19.48
C LEU A 13 -8.95 -11.72 20.62
N GLU A 14 -8.21 -11.00 21.47
CA GLU A 14 -7.56 -11.55 22.65
C GLU A 14 -8.61 -12.11 23.65
N ASP A 15 -9.73 -11.41 23.82
CA ASP A 15 -10.81 -11.81 24.73
C ASP A 15 -11.69 -12.95 24.17
N GLY A 16 -11.59 -13.20 22.86
CA GLY A 16 -12.39 -14.22 22.17
C GLY A 16 -13.81 -13.77 21.86
N GLU A 17 -14.06 -12.47 21.83
CA GLU A 17 -15.34 -11.88 21.38
C GLU A 17 -15.49 -11.95 19.86
N ILE A 18 -14.37 -12.00 19.14
CA ILE A 18 -14.30 -12.24 17.70
C ILE A 18 -13.27 -13.32 17.39
N ASP A 19 -13.42 -14.02 16.28
CA ASP A 19 -12.58 -15.17 15.92
C ASP A 19 -11.34 -14.78 15.11
N MET A 20 -11.42 -13.71 14.32
CA MET A 20 -10.32 -13.25 13.45
C MET A 20 -10.40 -11.76 13.15
N VAL A 21 -9.25 -11.17 12.80
CA VAL A 21 -9.14 -9.81 12.24
C VAL A 21 -8.34 -9.89 10.95
N THR A 22 -8.77 -9.16 9.92
CA THR A 22 -8.10 -9.10 8.62
C THR A 22 -7.24 -7.86 8.48
N SER A 23 -6.39 -7.83 7.43
CA SER A 23 -5.55 -6.67 7.08
C SER A 23 -4.50 -6.31 8.15
N ALA A 24 -4.10 -7.27 8.96
CA ALA A 24 -3.07 -7.09 9.97
C ALA A 24 -1.67 -7.08 9.33
N ARG A 25 -0.85 -6.09 9.70
CA ARG A 25 0.60 -6.12 9.46
C ARG A 25 1.27 -6.97 10.53
N LYS A 26 2.26 -7.74 10.12
CA LYS A 26 3.07 -8.56 11.02
C LYS A 26 4.10 -7.68 11.74
N THR A 27 4.12 -7.76 13.06
CA THR A 27 5.10 -7.09 13.92
C THR A 27 5.47 -8.03 15.07
N PRO A 28 6.69 -7.91 15.67
CA PRO A 28 7.10 -8.76 16.80
C PRO A 28 6.07 -8.78 17.94
N ASP A 29 5.59 -7.62 18.36
CA ASP A 29 4.62 -7.51 19.46
C ASP A 29 3.30 -8.24 19.17
N ARG A 30 2.87 -8.23 17.89
CA ARG A 30 1.66 -8.95 17.47
C ARG A 30 1.90 -10.45 17.36
N GLU A 31 3.11 -10.89 16.96
CA GLU A 31 3.45 -12.31 16.91
C GLU A 31 3.45 -12.99 18.29
N GLU A 32 3.64 -12.22 19.35
CA GLU A 32 3.49 -12.73 20.72
C GLU A 32 2.03 -13.06 21.08
N LYS A 33 1.08 -12.30 20.56
CA LYS A 33 -0.35 -12.33 20.93
C LYS A 33 -1.23 -13.11 19.95
N PHE A 34 -0.86 -13.13 18.68
CA PHE A 34 -1.66 -13.66 17.57
C PHE A 34 -0.87 -14.62 16.70
N ASP A 35 -1.58 -15.54 16.07
CA ASP A 35 -1.07 -16.34 14.99
C ASP A 35 -1.54 -15.77 13.65
N PHE A 36 -0.64 -15.81 12.66
CA PHE A 36 -0.81 -15.16 11.35
C PHE A 36 -1.02 -16.20 10.26
N SER A 37 -2.00 -15.93 9.39
CA SER A 37 -2.25 -16.72 8.19
C SER A 37 -1.10 -16.57 7.17
N ARG A 38 -1.21 -17.26 6.05
CA ARG A 38 -0.50 -16.89 4.82
C ARG A 38 -0.91 -15.46 4.39
N PRO A 39 -0.04 -14.73 3.68
CA PRO A 39 -0.36 -13.37 3.25
C PRO A 39 -1.56 -13.36 2.29
N ILE A 40 -2.51 -12.47 2.57
CA ILE A 40 -3.70 -12.27 1.73
C ILE A 40 -3.56 -11.12 0.74
N GLY A 41 -2.50 -10.34 0.86
CA GLY A 41 -2.16 -9.27 -0.07
C GLY A 41 -0.92 -8.53 0.36
N THR A 42 -0.46 -7.65 -0.52
CA THR A 42 0.68 -6.77 -0.30
C THR A 42 0.24 -5.32 -0.45
N ASN A 43 0.72 -4.47 0.42
CA ASN A 43 0.44 -3.05 0.46
C ASN A 43 1.78 -2.30 0.48
N TYR A 44 1.83 -1.17 -0.18
CA TYR A 44 3.01 -0.30 -0.23
C TYR A 44 2.62 1.17 -0.12
N GLY A 45 3.56 2.01 0.26
CA GLY A 45 3.42 3.44 0.17
C GLY A 45 3.55 3.90 -1.28
N MET A 46 2.76 4.88 -1.67
CA MET A 46 2.85 5.55 -2.96
C MET A 46 3.17 7.01 -2.76
N LEU A 47 4.14 7.49 -3.51
CA LEU A 47 4.34 8.90 -3.75
C LEU A 47 3.62 9.25 -5.04
N THR A 48 2.60 10.10 -4.98
CA THR A 48 1.83 10.53 -6.15
C THR A 48 1.89 12.03 -6.31
N VAL A 49 1.87 12.47 -7.57
CA VAL A 49 1.79 13.88 -7.99
C VAL A 49 0.55 14.05 -8.85
N ARG A 50 0.16 15.30 -9.16
CA ARG A 50 -0.89 15.53 -10.16
C ARG A 50 -0.49 14.91 -11.50
N SER A 51 -1.47 14.44 -12.25
CA SER A 51 -1.23 13.80 -13.55
C SER A 51 -0.56 14.72 -14.58
N ASP A 52 -0.78 16.03 -14.47
CA ASP A 52 -0.19 17.06 -15.35
C ASP A 52 1.17 17.61 -14.84
N ASN A 53 1.63 17.17 -13.65
CA ASN A 53 2.94 17.57 -13.15
C ASN A 53 4.05 16.93 -13.99
N SER A 54 4.82 17.73 -14.70
CA SER A 54 5.95 17.30 -15.53
C SER A 54 7.33 17.59 -14.90
N THR A 55 7.36 18.24 -13.74
CA THR A 55 8.62 18.66 -13.10
C THR A 55 9.22 17.57 -12.23
N ILE A 56 8.38 16.76 -11.58
CA ILE A 56 8.81 15.61 -10.78
C ILE A 56 8.80 14.38 -11.69
N VAL A 57 9.99 13.86 -11.98
CA VAL A 57 10.18 12.74 -12.93
C VAL A 57 10.49 11.48 -12.16
N ASP A 58 9.66 10.44 -12.35
CA ASP A 58 9.82 9.15 -11.66
C ASP A 58 11.21 8.53 -11.87
N GLY A 59 11.82 8.07 -10.78
CA GLY A 59 13.18 7.54 -10.76
C GLY A 59 14.30 8.58 -10.88
N ASN A 60 13.98 9.85 -11.16
CA ASN A 60 14.97 10.93 -11.16
C ASN A 60 14.91 11.74 -9.85
N TYR A 61 15.54 11.22 -8.81
CA TYR A 61 15.50 11.77 -7.45
C TYR A 61 16.03 13.20 -7.33
N SER A 62 16.82 13.69 -8.30
CA SER A 62 17.23 15.10 -8.31
C SER A 62 16.05 16.05 -8.49
N THR A 63 14.98 15.59 -9.16
CA THR A 63 13.74 16.38 -9.35
C THR A 63 12.82 16.37 -8.12
N TYR A 64 13.11 15.51 -7.12
CA TYR A 64 12.32 15.42 -5.89
C TYR A 64 12.81 16.41 -4.82
N ASN A 65 14.01 16.97 -4.99
CA ASN A 65 14.60 17.87 -4.00
C ASN A 65 13.73 19.12 -3.77
N GLY A 66 13.39 19.32 -2.49
CA GLY A 66 12.61 20.47 -2.06
C GLY A 66 11.11 20.40 -2.39
N MET A 67 10.61 19.29 -2.94
CA MET A 67 9.16 19.12 -3.18
C MET A 67 8.40 19.23 -1.87
N ARG A 68 7.23 19.87 -1.91
CA ARG A 68 6.29 19.95 -0.79
C ARG A 68 5.45 18.68 -0.78
N VAL A 69 5.52 17.92 0.32
CA VAL A 69 4.87 16.61 0.43
C VAL A 69 3.80 16.63 1.52
N ALA A 70 2.58 16.28 1.17
CA ALA A 70 1.54 16.07 2.16
C ALA A 70 1.66 14.69 2.80
N LEU A 71 1.63 14.69 4.13
CA LEU A 71 1.71 13.53 5.00
C LEU A 71 0.48 13.47 5.92
N LEU A 72 -0.01 12.28 6.22
CA LEU A 72 -1.13 12.09 7.13
C LEU A 72 -0.63 12.06 8.57
N ASN A 73 -1.22 12.87 9.46
CA ASN A 73 -0.86 12.88 10.87
C ASN A 73 -0.95 11.47 11.50
N GLY A 74 0.07 11.11 12.30
CA GLY A 74 0.14 9.83 13.02
C GLY A 74 0.27 8.57 12.14
N ASN A 75 0.53 8.70 10.85
CA ASN A 75 0.65 7.55 9.96
C ASN A 75 2.09 7.00 9.93
N THR A 76 2.24 5.70 10.13
CA THR A 76 3.56 5.00 10.09
C THR A 76 4.28 5.12 8.75
N ARG A 77 3.56 5.39 7.65
CA ARG A 77 4.17 5.64 6.33
C ARG A 77 5.04 6.88 6.28
N ASN A 78 4.87 7.80 7.23
CA ASN A 78 5.70 9.01 7.28
C ASN A 78 7.16 8.66 7.56
N GLU A 79 7.39 7.70 8.47
CA GLU A 79 8.73 7.18 8.77
C GLU A 79 9.26 6.36 7.58
N GLU A 80 8.45 5.46 7.03
CA GLU A 80 8.82 4.69 5.83
C GLU A 80 9.20 5.59 4.65
N PHE A 81 8.52 6.74 4.49
CA PHE A 81 8.84 7.71 3.45
C PHE A 81 10.11 8.51 3.75
N ALA A 82 10.34 8.88 5.01
CA ALA A 82 11.58 9.55 5.42
C ALA A 82 12.80 8.64 5.16
N ASP A 83 12.73 7.37 5.55
CA ASP A 83 13.78 6.38 5.28
C ASP A 83 14.00 6.19 3.77
N PHE A 84 12.91 6.17 3.00
CA PHE A 84 12.99 6.10 1.54
C PHE A 84 13.69 7.32 0.94
N ALA A 85 13.36 8.54 1.39
CA ALA A 85 13.97 9.77 0.92
C ALA A 85 15.46 9.80 1.24
N ASP A 86 15.85 9.44 2.46
CA ASP A 86 17.25 9.36 2.90
C ASP A 86 18.03 8.32 2.07
N ASN A 87 17.47 7.12 1.87
CA ASN A 87 18.09 6.07 1.08
C ASN A 87 18.27 6.45 -0.40
N LYS A 88 17.38 7.29 -0.94
CA LYS A 88 17.44 7.77 -2.33
C LYS A 88 18.20 9.09 -2.49
N GLY A 89 18.53 9.74 -1.38
CA GLY A 89 19.37 10.93 -1.33
C GLY A 89 18.67 12.21 -1.81
N PHE A 90 17.37 12.36 -1.53
CA PHE A 90 16.62 13.59 -1.81
C PHE A 90 16.01 14.20 -0.55
N THR A 91 15.76 15.51 -0.59
CA THR A 91 15.10 16.26 0.47
C THR A 91 13.70 16.68 0.07
N TYR A 92 12.83 16.88 1.08
CA TYR A 92 11.46 17.35 0.85
C TYR A 92 11.00 18.27 1.99
N VAL A 93 9.91 19.00 1.78
CA VAL A 93 9.28 19.87 2.78
C VAL A 93 7.95 19.24 3.20
N PRO A 94 7.85 18.67 4.41
CA PRO A 94 6.63 18.02 4.87
C PRO A 94 5.52 19.02 5.21
N SER A 95 4.28 18.66 4.89
CA SER A 95 3.06 19.33 5.34
C SER A 95 2.10 18.27 5.87
N TYR A 96 1.66 18.41 7.12
CA TYR A 96 0.84 17.43 7.80
C TYR A 96 -0.64 17.79 7.74
N PHE A 97 -1.48 16.79 7.50
CA PHE A 97 -2.94 16.90 7.38
C PHE A 97 -3.62 15.83 8.24
N ASP A 98 -4.86 16.08 8.65
CA ASP A 98 -5.61 15.13 9.48
C ASP A 98 -6.39 14.12 8.64
N THR A 99 -6.68 14.45 7.38
CA THR A 99 -7.42 13.56 6.49
C THR A 99 -6.77 13.43 5.10
N THR A 100 -6.97 12.28 4.47
CA THR A 100 -6.56 12.06 3.07
C THR A 100 -7.34 12.99 2.10
N ALA A 101 -8.53 13.41 2.46
CA ALA A 101 -9.32 14.36 1.65
C ALA A 101 -8.63 15.73 1.57
N GLU A 102 -8.17 16.25 2.71
CA GLU A 102 -7.40 17.51 2.78
C GLU A 102 -6.08 17.42 2.01
N MET A 103 -5.38 16.29 2.11
CA MET A 103 -4.14 16.04 1.33
C MET A 103 -4.40 16.14 -0.19
N LYS A 104 -5.49 15.50 -0.65
CA LYS A 104 -5.88 15.54 -2.07
C LYS A 104 -6.27 16.95 -2.51
N GLU A 105 -7.01 17.69 -1.70
CA GLU A 105 -7.36 19.09 -1.97
C GLU A 105 -6.11 19.96 -2.06
N ALA A 106 -5.14 19.76 -1.14
CA ALA A 106 -3.87 20.47 -1.15
C ALA A 106 -3.05 20.16 -2.42
N LEU A 107 -3.08 18.90 -2.90
CA LEU A 107 -2.43 18.51 -4.15
C LEU A 107 -3.10 19.18 -5.36
N GLN A 108 -4.42 19.11 -5.45
CA GLN A 108 -5.17 19.68 -6.58
C GLN A 108 -5.08 21.23 -6.62
N SER A 109 -5.02 21.90 -5.46
CA SER A 109 -4.83 23.35 -5.34
C SER A 109 -3.37 23.80 -5.37
N GLU A 110 -2.42 22.91 -5.67
CA GLU A 110 -0.98 23.19 -5.77
C GLU A 110 -0.34 23.73 -4.47
N LYS A 111 -0.99 23.53 -3.32
CA LYS A 111 -0.38 23.82 -2.02
C LYS A 111 0.78 22.87 -1.70
N VAL A 112 0.69 21.65 -2.19
CA VAL A 112 1.77 20.64 -2.16
C VAL A 112 2.01 20.09 -3.55
N ASP A 113 3.20 19.54 -3.77
CA ASP A 113 3.63 19.01 -5.06
C ASP A 113 3.35 17.51 -5.18
N ALA A 114 3.34 16.83 -4.03
CA ALA A 114 3.13 15.38 -3.93
C ALA A 114 2.36 15.00 -2.66
N ILE A 115 1.75 13.81 -2.65
CA ILE A 115 1.15 13.20 -1.47
C ILE A 115 1.66 11.79 -1.25
N VAL A 116 1.81 11.41 0.03
CA VAL A 116 2.15 10.05 0.46
C VAL A 116 0.90 9.32 0.91
N THR A 117 0.59 8.21 0.26
CA THR A 117 -0.61 7.42 0.58
C THR A 117 -0.37 5.92 0.45
N SER A 118 -1.42 5.13 0.72
CA SER A 118 -1.43 3.68 0.53
C SER A 118 -1.75 3.31 -0.92
N SER A 119 -1.21 2.19 -1.39
CA SER A 119 -1.62 1.55 -2.64
C SER A 119 -3.08 1.07 -2.61
N LEU A 120 -3.68 0.92 -1.42
CA LEU A 120 -5.08 0.50 -1.27
C LEU A 120 -6.04 1.70 -1.35
N ARG A 121 -5.92 2.50 -2.41
CA ARG A 121 -6.86 3.59 -2.72
C ARG A 121 -6.94 3.84 -4.22
N LYS A 122 -8.08 4.42 -4.64
CA LYS A 122 -8.20 4.95 -6.02
C LYS A 122 -7.45 6.26 -6.15
N THR A 123 -6.68 6.37 -7.22
CA THR A 123 -6.01 7.61 -7.64
C THR A 123 -6.84 8.25 -8.76
N ASN A 124 -7.18 9.53 -8.61
CA ASN A 124 -7.89 10.30 -9.64
C ASN A 124 -7.08 11.56 -9.92
N ASN A 125 -6.80 11.84 -11.17
CA ASN A 125 -5.97 12.97 -11.61
C ASN A 125 -4.58 13.00 -10.96
N GLU A 126 -4.05 11.83 -10.65
CA GLU A 126 -2.75 11.63 -10.05
C GLU A 126 -1.94 10.63 -10.87
N ARG A 127 -0.62 10.73 -10.85
CA ARG A 127 0.28 9.67 -11.31
C ARG A 127 1.23 9.25 -10.18
N ILE A 128 1.54 7.99 -10.15
CA ILE A 128 2.53 7.42 -9.23
C ILE A 128 3.92 7.79 -9.77
N VAL A 129 4.77 8.35 -8.92
CA VAL A 129 6.16 8.64 -9.25
C VAL A 129 7.11 7.69 -8.54
N ASP A 130 6.70 7.12 -7.39
CA ASP A 130 7.47 6.10 -6.71
C ASP A 130 6.63 5.25 -5.77
N LYS A 131 7.20 4.10 -5.36
CA LYS A 131 6.64 3.14 -4.41
C LYS A 131 7.68 2.77 -3.36
N PHE A 132 7.25 2.61 -2.12
CA PHE A 132 8.14 2.31 -0.99
C PHE A 132 7.42 1.53 0.11
N GLY A 133 8.18 1.00 1.07
CA GLY A 133 7.64 0.40 2.29
C GLY A 133 6.67 -0.75 2.02
N SER A 134 7.01 -1.66 1.10
CA SER A 134 6.20 -2.83 0.80
C SER A 134 6.03 -3.72 2.02
N SER A 135 4.81 -4.09 2.36
CA SER A 135 4.51 -5.04 3.42
C SER A 135 3.28 -5.87 3.11
N ASP A 136 3.38 -7.15 3.43
CA ASP A 136 2.25 -8.06 3.37
C ASP A 136 1.26 -7.79 4.50
N PHE A 137 0.00 -8.14 4.27
CA PHE A 137 -1.02 -8.15 5.30
C PHE A 137 -1.72 -9.52 5.36
N TYR A 138 -2.24 -9.84 6.54
CA TYR A 138 -2.62 -11.17 6.96
C TYR A 138 -3.98 -11.17 7.63
N VAL A 139 -4.57 -12.34 7.74
CA VAL A 139 -5.58 -12.63 8.76
C VAL A 139 -4.86 -13.03 10.04
N ILE A 140 -5.29 -12.49 11.18
CA ILE A 140 -4.82 -12.91 12.49
C ILE A 140 -5.93 -13.59 13.27
N VAL A 141 -5.54 -14.59 14.04
CA VAL A 141 -6.39 -15.32 14.99
C VAL A 141 -5.76 -15.26 16.38
N LYS A 142 -6.54 -15.52 17.41
CA LYS A 142 -6.03 -15.60 18.78
C LYS A 142 -4.89 -16.63 18.85
N LYS A 143 -3.83 -16.32 19.59
CA LYS A 143 -2.68 -17.19 19.79
C LYS A 143 -3.09 -18.58 20.22
N GLY A 144 -2.61 -19.60 19.50
CA GLY A 144 -2.92 -21.01 19.75
C GLY A 144 -4.20 -21.52 19.09
N ASN A 145 -4.98 -20.68 18.39
CA ASN A 145 -6.15 -21.14 17.63
C ASN A 145 -5.71 -21.75 16.29
N THR A 146 -5.02 -22.90 16.38
CA THR A 146 -4.42 -23.57 15.24
C THR A 146 -5.44 -24.20 14.28
N GLU A 147 -6.62 -24.58 14.80
CA GLU A 147 -7.69 -25.17 13.99
C GLU A 147 -8.20 -24.15 12.96
N LEU A 148 -8.68 -23.00 13.42
CA LEU A 148 -9.14 -21.92 12.55
C LEU A 148 -8.03 -21.42 11.62
N LEU A 149 -6.81 -21.27 12.12
CA LEU A 149 -5.67 -20.85 11.31
C LEU A 149 -5.39 -21.81 10.14
N ASN A 150 -5.47 -23.13 10.39
CA ASN A 150 -5.28 -24.15 9.37
C ASN A 150 -6.39 -24.12 8.32
N GLU A 151 -7.64 -23.90 8.72
CA GLU A 151 -8.77 -23.73 7.79
C GLU A 151 -8.59 -22.51 6.91
N ILE A 152 -8.21 -21.36 7.49
CA ILE A 152 -7.93 -20.14 6.74
C ILE A 152 -6.79 -20.37 5.74
N ASN A 153 -5.69 -20.95 6.18
CA ASN A 153 -4.54 -21.24 5.32
C ASN A 153 -4.88 -22.22 4.19
N TYR A 154 -5.67 -23.25 4.49
CA TYR A 154 -6.18 -24.16 3.48
C TYR A 154 -7.02 -23.45 2.42
N ALA A 155 -7.93 -22.58 2.85
CA ALA A 155 -8.75 -21.79 1.92
C ALA A 155 -7.89 -20.89 1.03
N ILE A 156 -6.88 -20.20 1.60
CA ILE A 156 -5.94 -19.36 0.84
C ILE A 156 -5.17 -20.21 -0.19
N ASP A 157 -4.69 -21.41 0.21
CA ASP A 157 -3.98 -22.31 -0.69
C ASP A 157 -4.86 -22.79 -1.84
N GLN A 158 -6.13 -23.13 -1.56
CA GLN A 158 -7.09 -23.50 -2.60
C GLN A 158 -7.34 -22.34 -3.58
N MET A 159 -7.51 -21.12 -3.07
CA MET A 159 -7.67 -19.93 -3.92
C MET A 159 -6.44 -19.71 -4.80
N ASN A 160 -5.24 -19.82 -4.25
CA ASN A 160 -3.99 -19.69 -5.01
C ASN A 160 -3.83 -20.78 -6.08
N ALA A 161 -4.34 -22.01 -5.83
CA ALA A 161 -4.25 -23.13 -6.76
C ALA A 161 -5.26 -23.04 -7.90
N VAL A 162 -6.47 -22.55 -7.64
CA VAL A 162 -7.57 -22.46 -8.62
C VAL A 162 -7.50 -21.17 -9.42
N GLU A 163 -7.13 -20.07 -8.80
CA GLU A 163 -7.19 -18.73 -9.37
C GLU A 163 -5.95 -17.95 -8.90
N GLY A 164 -4.79 -18.31 -9.45
CA GLY A 164 -3.48 -17.82 -8.99
C GLY A 164 -3.32 -16.30 -8.97
N ASP A 165 -4.14 -15.59 -9.73
CA ASP A 165 -4.16 -14.11 -9.82
C ASP A 165 -5.32 -13.44 -9.05
N TRP A 166 -6.05 -14.18 -8.19
CA TRP A 166 -7.22 -13.67 -7.49
C TRP A 166 -6.94 -12.38 -6.68
N LYS A 167 -5.74 -12.26 -6.10
CA LYS A 167 -5.34 -11.05 -5.36
C LYS A 167 -5.28 -9.84 -6.28
N THR A 168 -4.65 -10.00 -7.44
CA THR A 168 -4.56 -8.95 -8.47
C THR A 168 -5.95 -8.61 -9.02
N THR A 169 -6.77 -9.61 -9.28
CA THR A 169 -8.15 -9.43 -9.76
C THR A 169 -8.97 -8.62 -8.77
N LEU A 170 -8.91 -8.96 -7.46
CA LEU A 170 -9.61 -8.21 -6.42
C LEU A 170 -9.06 -6.79 -6.25
N TYR A 171 -7.74 -6.63 -6.31
CA TYR A 171 -7.10 -5.31 -6.24
C TYR A 171 -7.61 -4.43 -7.39
N ASN A 172 -7.51 -4.89 -8.62
CA ASN A 172 -7.94 -4.15 -9.80
C ASN A 172 -9.43 -3.79 -9.75
N LYS A 173 -10.28 -4.74 -9.36
CA LYS A 173 -11.72 -4.50 -9.21
C LYS A 173 -12.06 -3.37 -8.23
N ASN A 174 -11.31 -3.23 -7.14
CA ASN A 174 -11.64 -2.31 -6.06
C ASN A 174 -10.86 -1.01 -6.09
N TYR A 175 -9.63 -1.01 -6.61
CA TYR A 175 -8.70 0.11 -6.53
C TYR A 175 -8.26 0.66 -7.89
N GLU A 176 -8.38 -0.11 -8.99
CA GLU A 176 -8.10 0.40 -10.31
C GLU A 176 -9.09 1.51 -10.68
N SER A 177 -8.61 2.69 -11.06
CA SER A 177 -9.49 3.76 -11.53
C SER A 177 -9.80 3.56 -13.01
N ILE A 178 -11.03 3.93 -13.43
CA ILE A 178 -11.49 3.79 -14.83
C ILE A 178 -10.60 4.60 -15.81
N GLU A 179 -10.00 5.69 -15.33
CA GLU A 179 -9.13 6.55 -16.12
C GLU A 179 -7.69 6.04 -16.24
N THR A 180 -7.34 4.99 -15.49
CA THR A 180 -5.95 4.61 -15.30
C THR A 180 -5.74 3.10 -15.30
N LYS A 181 -6.14 2.43 -16.38
CA LYS A 181 -5.76 1.03 -16.62
C LYS A 181 -4.24 0.77 -16.54
N ASN A 182 -3.43 1.81 -16.29
CA ASN A 182 -1.97 1.78 -16.28
C ASN A 182 -1.32 2.50 -15.09
N LEU A 183 -2.07 2.94 -14.05
CA LEU A 183 -1.49 3.73 -12.94
C LEU A 183 -0.88 2.90 -11.81
N GLU A 184 -0.90 1.59 -11.89
CA GLU A 184 -0.18 0.74 -10.95
C GLU A 184 1.33 0.69 -11.22
N TYR A 185 1.73 1.16 -12.38
CA TYR A 185 3.13 1.18 -12.79
C TYR A 185 3.63 2.61 -12.95
N THR A 186 4.81 2.89 -12.41
CA THR A 186 5.57 4.11 -12.73
C THR A 186 5.91 4.12 -14.21
N GLU A 187 6.24 5.27 -14.79
CA GLU A 187 6.69 5.35 -16.17
C GLU A 187 7.95 4.51 -16.41
N GLN A 188 8.82 4.40 -15.41
CA GLN A 188 9.99 3.54 -15.46
C GLN A 188 9.60 2.06 -15.55
N GLU A 189 8.65 1.60 -14.73
CA GLU A 189 8.13 0.23 -14.79
C GLU A 189 7.44 -0.06 -16.12
N LYS A 190 6.63 0.87 -16.65
CA LYS A 190 6.00 0.77 -17.96
C LYS A 190 7.04 0.67 -19.08
N SER A 191 8.11 1.47 -19.01
CA SER A 191 9.21 1.42 -19.96
C SER A 191 9.92 0.07 -19.95
N ILE A 192 10.11 -0.51 -18.76
CA ILE A 192 10.68 -1.86 -18.62
C ILE A 192 9.71 -2.90 -19.22
N ILE A 193 8.43 -2.86 -18.85
CA ILE A 193 7.41 -3.79 -19.34
C ILE A 193 7.31 -3.73 -20.88
N ALA A 194 7.35 -2.53 -21.46
CA ALA A 194 7.28 -2.34 -22.90
C ALA A 194 8.45 -2.96 -23.69
N GLN A 195 9.57 -3.28 -23.01
CA GLN A 195 10.71 -3.97 -23.64
C GLN A 195 10.47 -5.48 -23.83
N TYR A 196 9.42 -6.00 -23.22
CA TYR A 196 9.06 -7.42 -23.26
C TYR A 196 7.77 -7.63 -24.05
N SER A 197 7.71 -8.74 -24.77
CA SER A 197 6.57 -9.12 -25.60
C SER A 197 6.38 -10.63 -25.59
N LYS A 198 5.37 -11.13 -26.28
CA LYS A 198 5.20 -12.59 -26.48
C LYS A 198 6.43 -13.23 -27.15
N ASP A 199 7.12 -12.49 -28.03
CA ASP A 199 8.29 -12.96 -28.77
C ASP A 199 9.60 -12.75 -27.96
N LYS A 200 9.54 -11.92 -26.92
CA LYS A 200 10.65 -11.63 -26.01
C LYS A 200 10.17 -11.67 -24.56
N PRO A 201 9.81 -12.85 -24.02
CA PRO A 201 9.30 -12.94 -22.66
C PRO A 201 10.39 -12.73 -21.62
N ILE A 202 10.00 -12.29 -20.41
CA ILE A 202 10.87 -12.35 -19.24
C ILE A 202 11.13 -13.83 -18.95
N ARG A 203 12.39 -14.20 -18.85
CA ARG A 203 12.79 -15.54 -18.43
C ARG A 203 13.11 -15.48 -16.94
N VAL A 204 12.40 -16.28 -16.15
CA VAL A 204 12.60 -16.44 -14.70
C VAL A 204 13.41 -17.72 -14.48
#